data_d1dac4f90eb0a66c0fdedd75fa5c8e09
#
_entry.id   d1dac4f90eb0a66c0fdedd75fa5c8e09
#
_cell.length_a   1.000
_cell.length_b   1.000
_cell.length_c   1.000
_cell.angle_alpha   90.00
_cell.angle_beta   90.00
_cell.angle_gamma   90.00
#
_symmetry.space_group_name_H-M   'P 1'
#
loop_
_entity.id
_entity.type
_entity.pdbx_description
1 polymer ?
#
loop_
_entity_poly.entity_id
_entity_poly.type
_entity_poly.pdbx_seq_one_letter_code
_entity_poly.pdbx_strand_id
1 'polypeptide(L)'
;DDEGQFSLLLSSEKPEGWEGDWQRLDPATRSLSLRQASYDWGQGREARIAIERTDKAHSPCCWSAEDIAERLTGLAGYPKRLSGMAMGFIKAQRDKGLWNALEHDDWAGKGGVQCQHYYQGLFRLEPGQVLLLETELPQTARYWNVQLSDMLWNSVDWMNRQSSLNGGQAYIDADGKFRAVIALDDPGVPNWLDTGGNSEGAIMLRWTEASSGPTPSLRSVDLTELRSQLPPDTPEVRPEMRQAQLRTRRRAVQYRRRW
;
A
#
# COMPACT_ATOMS: atom_id res chain seq x y z
N ASP A 1 -18.76 9.47 -16.48
CA ASP A 1 -18.90 10.14 -17.78
C ASP A 1 -17.53 10.58 -18.31
N ASP A 2 -17.50 11.15 -19.48
CA ASP A 2 -16.27 11.56 -20.16
C ASP A 2 -15.52 12.71 -19.44
N GLU A 3 -16.18 13.40 -18.53
CA GLU A 3 -15.57 14.44 -17.67
C GLU A 3 -14.99 13.86 -16.39
N GLY A 4 -15.12 12.55 -16.17
CA GLY A 4 -14.67 11.84 -14.98
C GLY A 4 -15.59 12.06 -13.77
N GLN A 5 -16.83 12.45 -13.98
CA GLN A 5 -17.84 12.51 -12.93
C GLN A 5 -18.58 11.18 -12.82
N PHE A 6 -18.89 10.79 -11.60
CA PHE A 6 -19.68 9.60 -11.34
C PHE A 6 -20.68 9.85 -10.22
N SER A 7 -21.80 9.14 -10.28
CA SER A 7 -22.79 9.09 -9.22
C SER A 7 -23.14 7.63 -8.99
N LEU A 8 -23.11 7.18 -7.75
CA LEU A 8 -23.39 5.81 -7.37
C LEU A 8 -24.41 5.79 -6.25
N LEU A 9 -25.55 5.15 -6.48
CA LEU A 9 -26.52 4.90 -5.44
C LEU A 9 -26.15 3.65 -4.64
N LEU A 10 -26.12 3.77 -3.32
CA LEU A 10 -25.91 2.68 -2.39
C LEU A 10 -27.19 2.42 -1.58
N SER A 11 -27.80 1.25 -1.72
CA SER A 11 -29.00 0.87 -0.99
C SER A 11 -29.12 -0.65 -0.85
N SER A 12 -29.92 -1.13 0.10
CA SER A 12 -30.17 -2.57 0.30
C SER A 12 -30.90 -3.21 -0.87
N GLU A 13 -31.77 -2.44 -1.52
CA GLU A 13 -32.55 -2.84 -2.68
C GLU A 13 -32.45 -1.75 -3.76
N LYS A 14 -32.39 -2.17 -5.02
CA LYS A 14 -32.40 -1.22 -6.13
C LYS A 14 -33.78 -0.58 -6.23
N PRO A 15 -33.89 0.77 -6.17
CA PRO A 15 -35.20 1.41 -6.33
C PRO A 15 -35.80 1.12 -7.71
N GLU A 16 -37.12 0.96 -7.73
CA GLU A 16 -37.86 0.78 -8.99
C GLU A 16 -37.65 2.00 -9.92
N GLY A 17 -37.34 1.73 -11.19
CA GLY A 17 -37.07 2.77 -12.18
C GLY A 17 -35.68 3.45 -12.06
N TRP A 18 -34.81 2.99 -11.19
CA TRP A 18 -33.45 3.53 -11.13
C TRP A 18 -32.60 3.07 -12.31
N GLU A 19 -32.15 3.99 -13.16
CA GLU A 19 -31.34 3.70 -14.35
C GLU A 19 -29.84 3.97 -14.14
N GLY A 20 -29.44 4.72 -13.10
CA GLY A 20 -28.04 5.05 -12.81
C GLY A 20 -27.26 3.89 -12.17
N ASP A 21 -25.98 4.13 -11.92
CA ASP A 21 -25.13 3.15 -11.22
C ASP A 21 -25.68 2.86 -9.82
N TRP A 22 -25.70 1.57 -9.49
CA TRP A 22 -26.20 1.08 -8.22
C TRP A 22 -25.33 -0.03 -7.68
N GLN A 23 -25.07 0.01 -6.39
CA GLN A 23 -24.39 -1.05 -5.65
C GLN A 23 -25.20 -1.44 -4.43
N ARG A 24 -25.41 -2.73 -4.27
CA ARG A 24 -26.10 -3.25 -3.09
C ARG A 24 -25.29 -2.97 -1.84
N LEU A 25 -25.96 -2.45 -0.82
CA LEU A 25 -25.44 -2.23 0.52
C LEU A 25 -26.13 -3.18 1.49
N ASP A 26 -25.36 -3.96 2.27
CA ASP A 26 -25.95 -4.77 3.33
C ASP A 26 -26.65 -3.86 4.36
N PRO A 27 -27.90 -4.15 4.78
CA PRO A 27 -28.61 -3.33 5.78
C PRO A 27 -27.84 -3.17 7.10
N ALA A 28 -26.96 -4.10 7.44
CA ALA A 28 -26.11 -4.03 8.62
C ALA A 28 -24.86 -3.16 8.44
N THR A 29 -24.60 -2.64 7.23
CA THR A 29 -23.43 -1.78 6.95
C THR A 29 -23.47 -0.52 7.78
N ARG A 30 -22.40 -0.25 8.52
CA ARG A 30 -22.26 0.93 9.39
C ARG A 30 -21.23 1.94 8.90
N SER A 31 -20.37 1.54 7.95
CA SER A 31 -19.32 2.38 7.41
C SER A 31 -18.98 2.02 5.98
N LEU A 32 -18.56 3.00 5.21
CA LEU A 32 -18.02 2.84 3.86
C LEU A 32 -16.52 3.21 3.90
N SER A 33 -15.70 2.38 3.30
CA SER A 33 -14.28 2.67 3.11
C SER A 33 -14.01 2.91 1.63
N LEU A 34 -13.62 4.14 1.30
CA LEU A 34 -13.25 4.53 -0.05
C LEU A 34 -11.73 4.54 -0.17
N ARG A 35 -11.19 3.82 -1.14
CA ARG A 35 -9.75 3.73 -1.37
C ARG A 35 -9.41 4.27 -2.73
N GLN A 36 -8.53 5.26 -2.77
CA GLN A 36 -8.00 5.81 -4.00
C GLN A 36 -6.55 5.36 -4.16
N ALA A 37 -6.27 4.65 -5.25
CA ALA A 37 -4.91 4.33 -5.67
C ALA A 37 -4.40 5.37 -6.65
N SER A 38 -3.16 5.80 -6.52
CA SER A 38 -2.55 6.78 -7.40
C SER A 38 -1.17 6.30 -7.84
N TYR A 39 -0.92 6.25 -9.14
CA TYR A 39 0.39 6.01 -9.71
C TYR A 39 1.24 7.27 -9.70
N ASP A 40 0.70 8.35 -10.22
CA ASP A 40 1.40 9.64 -10.30
C ASP A 40 0.93 10.54 -9.16
N TRP A 41 1.76 10.64 -8.13
CA TRP A 41 1.45 11.46 -6.96
C TRP A 41 1.55 12.97 -7.25
N GLY A 42 2.29 13.36 -8.32
CA GLY A 42 2.53 14.76 -8.65
C GLY A 42 1.53 15.36 -9.64
N GLN A 43 1.06 14.56 -10.59
CA GLN A 43 0.20 14.98 -11.71
C GLN A 43 -1.19 14.32 -11.67
N GLY A 44 -1.32 13.20 -10.93
CA GLY A 44 -2.56 12.45 -10.85
C GLY A 44 -3.70 13.27 -10.26
N ARG A 45 -4.90 13.12 -10.81
CA ARG A 45 -6.12 13.70 -10.26
C ARG A 45 -6.72 12.73 -9.25
N GLU A 46 -6.93 13.19 -8.03
CA GLU A 46 -7.67 12.44 -7.03
C GLU A 46 -9.17 12.81 -7.11
N ALA A 47 -10.05 11.81 -7.00
CA ALA A 47 -11.48 12.04 -7.02
C ALA A 47 -11.89 12.91 -5.83
N ARG A 48 -12.85 13.81 -6.06
CA ARG A 48 -13.57 14.52 -5.01
C ARG A 48 -14.87 13.77 -4.78
N ILE A 49 -15.07 13.30 -3.57
CA ILE A 49 -16.20 12.46 -3.23
C ILE A 49 -17.08 13.19 -2.25
N ALA A 50 -18.36 13.31 -2.58
CA ALA A 50 -19.42 13.76 -1.68
C ALA A 50 -20.34 12.58 -1.40
N ILE A 51 -20.83 12.46 -0.16
CA ILE A 51 -21.78 11.44 0.25
C ILE A 51 -23.00 12.15 0.81
N GLU A 52 -24.16 11.80 0.29
CA GLU A 52 -25.44 12.32 0.73
C GLU A 52 -26.39 11.16 1.13
N ARG A 53 -27.13 11.38 2.20
CA ARG A 53 -28.25 10.47 2.55
C ARG A 53 -29.49 10.93 1.83
N THR A 54 -30.09 10.05 1.03
CA THR A 54 -31.30 10.31 0.26
C THR A 54 -32.57 9.81 0.95
N ASP A 55 -32.44 8.94 1.96
CA ASP A 55 -33.54 8.30 2.69
C ASP A 55 -34.11 9.16 3.84
N LYS A 56 -33.37 10.18 4.28
CA LYS A 56 -33.77 11.05 5.39
C LYS A 56 -33.37 12.48 5.10
N ALA A 57 -34.21 13.42 5.50
CA ALA A 57 -33.84 14.83 5.53
C ALA A 57 -32.62 15.04 6.42
N HIS A 58 -31.73 15.93 6.00
CA HIS A 58 -30.56 16.30 6.80
C HIS A 58 -31.04 16.87 8.15
N SER A 59 -30.60 16.21 9.22
CA SER A 59 -30.82 16.70 10.60
C SER A 59 -29.46 16.78 11.29
N PRO A 60 -29.18 17.87 12.02
CA PRO A 60 -27.98 17.95 12.85
C PRO A 60 -27.92 16.74 13.79
N CYS A 61 -26.76 16.10 13.87
CA CYS A 61 -26.55 15.02 14.81
C CYS A 61 -26.32 15.59 16.21
N CYS A 62 -27.35 15.55 17.04
CA CYS A 62 -27.27 15.91 18.46
C CYS A 62 -27.03 14.64 19.27
N TRP A 63 -25.81 14.49 19.78
CA TRP A 63 -25.46 13.40 20.67
C TRP A 63 -25.89 13.74 22.11
N SER A 64 -26.52 12.79 22.79
CA SER A 64 -26.74 12.93 24.24
C SER A 64 -25.42 12.78 25.00
N ALA A 65 -25.40 13.20 26.25
CA ALA A 65 -24.23 12.99 27.12
C ALA A 65 -23.91 11.48 27.30
N GLU A 66 -24.94 10.65 27.34
CA GLU A 66 -24.82 9.20 27.43
C GLU A 66 -24.20 8.60 26.16
N ASP A 67 -24.66 9.02 24.97
CA ASP A 67 -24.06 8.60 23.68
C ASP A 67 -22.59 8.97 23.62
N ILE A 68 -22.22 10.16 24.09
CA ILE A 68 -20.82 10.63 24.11
C ILE A 68 -20.01 9.77 25.09
N ALA A 69 -20.52 9.52 26.29
CA ALA A 69 -19.83 8.70 27.29
C ALA A 69 -19.63 7.26 26.81
N GLU A 70 -20.63 6.64 26.19
CA GLU A 70 -20.51 5.30 25.60
C GLU A 70 -19.45 5.27 24.50
N ARG A 71 -19.46 6.24 23.59
CA ARG A 71 -18.46 6.35 22.51
C ARG A 71 -17.04 6.54 23.03
N LEU A 72 -16.85 7.37 24.03
CA LEU A 72 -15.54 7.58 24.68
C LEU A 72 -15.06 6.29 25.36
N THR A 73 -15.95 5.59 26.05
CA THR A 73 -15.63 4.28 26.65
C THR A 73 -15.22 3.26 25.58
N GLY A 74 -15.96 3.20 24.48
CA GLY A 74 -15.61 2.36 23.32
C GLY A 74 -14.26 2.73 22.68
N LEU A 75 -13.98 4.02 22.61
CA LEU A 75 -12.70 4.54 22.08
C LEU A 75 -11.50 4.15 22.94
N ALA A 76 -11.66 4.09 24.27
CA ALA A 76 -10.58 3.68 25.18
C ALA A 76 -9.99 2.30 24.85
N GLY A 77 -10.80 1.37 24.30
CA GLY A 77 -10.35 0.06 23.85
C GLY A 77 -9.74 0.02 22.44
N TYR A 78 -9.83 1.10 21.69
CA TYR A 78 -9.42 1.13 20.27
C TYR A 78 -7.91 0.93 20.07
N PRO A 79 -7.00 1.59 20.81
CA PRO A 79 -5.56 1.39 20.65
C PRO A 79 -5.15 -0.07 20.87
N LYS A 80 -5.72 -0.73 21.90
CA LYS A 80 -5.44 -2.15 22.16
C LYS A 80 -5.90 -3.06 21.02
N ARG A 81 -7.07 -2.79 20.42
CA ARG A 81 -7.56 -3.60 19.28
C ARG A 81 -6.70 -3.38 18.04
N LEU A 82 -6.34 -2.13 17.73
CA LEU A 82 -5.54 -1.80 16.56
C LEU A 82 -4.12 -2.37 16.66
N SER A 83 -3.45 -2.15 17.77
CA SER A 83 -2.11 -2.70 17.99
C SER A 83 -2.12 -4.23 18.08
N GLY A 84 -3.17 -4.83 18.66
CA GLY A 84 -3.35 -6.28 18.69
C GLY A 84 -3.47 -6.88 17.29
N MET A 85 -4.17 -6.23 16.38
CA MET A 85 -4.26 -6.64 14.97
C MET A 85 -2.89 -6.56 14.28
N ALA A 86 -2.19 -5.44 14.41
CA ALA A 86 -0.89 -5.21 13.79
C ALA A 86 0.17 -6.20 14.31
N MET A 87 0.26 -6.35 15.63
CA MET A 87 1.18 -7.30 16.26
C MET A 87 0.81 -8.75 15.95
N GLY A 88 -0.49 -9.06 15.84
CA GLY A 88 -0.98 -10.38 15.44
C GLY A 88 -0.53 -10.75 14.03
N PHE A 89 -0.57 -9.80 13.10
CA PHE A 89 -0.06 -9.99 11.74
C PHE A 89 1.45 -10.30 11.75
N ILE A 90 2.26 -9.48 12.39
CA ILE A 90 3.72 -9.68 12.49
C ILE A 90 4.04 -11.02 13.17
N LYS A 91 3.33 -11.33 14.27
CA LYS A 91 3.50 -12.60 14.97
C LYS A 91 3.19 -13.79 14.04
N ALA A 92 2.11 -13.74 13.28
CA ALA A 92 1.73 -14.82 12.37
C ALA A 92 2.81 -15.06 11.29
N GLN A 93 3.39 -14.00 10.72
CA GLN A 93 4.49 -14.11 9.75
C GLN A 93 5.75 -14.70 10.41
N ARG A 94 6.07 -14.29 11.63
CA ARG A 94 7.20 -14.80 12.41
C ARG A 94 7.04 -16.29 12.74
N ASP A 95 5.86 -16.69 13.21
CA ASP A 95 5.55 -18.07 13.58
C ASP A 95 5.62 -19.01 12.36
N LYS A 96 5.34 -18.52 11.16
CA LYS A 96 5.54 -19.24 9.89
C LYS A 96 7.00 -19.28 9.44
N GLY A 97 7.89 -18.53 10.07
CA GLY A 97 9.30 -18.44 9.68
C GLY A 97 9.53 -17.67 8.37
N LEU A 98 8.65 -16.75 8.01
CA LEU A 98 8.73 -15.98 6.76
C LEU A 98 9.75 -14.83 6.85
N TRP A 99 10.97 -15.14 7.28
CA TRP A 99 12.11 -14.22 7.23
C TRP A 99 12.80 -14.29 5.87
N ASN A 100 12.99 -13.11 5.27
CA ASN A 100 13.59 -12.96 3.93
C ASN A 100 12.91 -13.86 2.89
N ALA A 101 11.58 -14.03 3.05
CA ALA A 101 10.72 -14.82 2.17
C ALA A 101 9.35 -14.16 2.07
N LEU A 102 8.65 -14.40 0.96
CA LEU A 102 7.32 -13.86 0.71
C LEU A 102 6.33 -15.02 0.50
N GLU A 103 5.17 -14.90 1.12
CA GLU A 103 4.06 -15.84 0.94
C GLU A 103 2.90 -15.11 0.22
N HIS A 104 2.26 -15.81 -0.72
CA HIS A 104 1.02 -15.35 -1.32
C HIS A 104 -0.12 -15.47 -0.32
N ASP A 105 -0.90 -14.40 -0.13
CA ASP A 105 -2.12 -14.43 0.68
C ASP A 105 -3.28 -13.80 -0.10
N ASP A 106 -4.42 -14.47 -0.05
CA ASP A 106 -5.69 -13.95 -0.55
C ASP A 106 -6.49 -13.37 0.61
N TRP A 107 -6.57 -12.06 0.66
CA TRP A 107 -7.33 -11.34 1.68
C TRP A 107 -8.81 -11.15 1.34
N ALA A 108 -9.28 -11.60 0.17
CA ALA A 108 -10.67 -11.38 -0.25
C ALA A 108 -11.68 -11.92 0.77
N GLY A 109 -11.43 -13.12 1.30
CA GLY A 109 -12.27 -13.72 2.35
C GLY A 109 -12.07 -13.14 3.76
N LYS A 110 -11.06 -12.24 3.95
CA LYS A 110 -10.69 -11.65 5.25
C LYS A 110 -10.94 -10.13 5.31
N GLY A 111 -11.80 -9.61 4.43
CA GLY A 111 -12.10 -8.17 4.35
C GLY A 111 -11.11 -7.36 3.51
N GLY A 112 -10.24 -8.02 2.76
CA GLY A 112 -9.37 -7.38 1.76
C GLY A 112 -10.10 -7.01 0.48
N VAL A 113 -9.39 -6.34 -0.42
CA VAL A 113 -9.91 -6.00 -1.75
C VAL A 113 -9.93 -7.25 -2.62
N GLN A 114 -11.04 -7.50 -3.31
CA GLN A 114 -11.14 -8.61 -4.27
C GLN A 114 -10.23 -8.38 -5.48
N CYS A 115 -9.88 -9.46 -6.18
CA CYS A 115 -8.99 -9.42 -7.36
C CYS A 115 -7.62 -8.79 -7.07
N GLN A 116 -7.11 -9.00 -5.87
CA GLN A 116 -5.82 -8.49 -5.45
C GLN A 116 -4.94 -9.62 -4.92
N HIS A 117 -3.76 -9.80 -5.53
CA HIS A 117 -2.73 -10.71 -5.05
C HIS A 117 -1.83 -9.96 -4.05
N TYR A 118 -1.69 -10.50 -2.87
CA TYR A 118 -0.76 -10.01 -1.85
C TYR A 118 0.40 -10.97 -1.70
N TYR A 119 1.61 -10.43 -1.59
CA TYR A 119 2.82 -11.15 -1.21
C TYR A 119 3.39 -10.48 0.02
N GLN A 120 3.52 -11.24 1.10
CA GLN A 120 3.84 -10.70 2.41
C GLN A 120 4.91 -11.54 3.10
N GLY A 121 5.75 -10.90 3.87
CA GLY A 121 6.75 -11.56 4.69
C GLY A 121 7.51 -10.56 5.56
N LEU A 122 8.50 -11.06 6.26
CA LEU A 122 9.38 -10.26 7.09
C LEU A 122 10.76 -10.16 6.44
N PHE A 123 11.43 -9.03 6.63
CA PHE A 123 12.83 -8.88 6.29
C PHE A 123 13.69 -8.77 7.53
N ARG A 124 14.90 -9.31 7.42
CA ARG A 124 16.00 -9.10 8.36
C ARG A 124 17.27 -8.88 7.58
N LEU A 125 17.96 -7.80 7.88
CA LEU A 125 19.24 -7.44 7.29
C LEU A 125 20.37 -7.66 8.28
N GLU A 126 21.35 -8.46 7.89
CA GLU A 126 22.60 -8.57 8.61
C GLU A 126 23.57 -7.45 8.18
N PRO A 127 24.56 -7.07 9.02
CA PRO A 127 25.55 -6.09 8.64
C PRO A 127 26.23 -6.39 7.30
N GLY A 128 26.28 -5.40 6.39
CA GLY A 128 26.88 -5.57 5.07
C GLY A 128 26.01 -6.31 4.04
N GLN A 129 24.80 -6.72 4.41
CA GLN A 129 23.85 -7.37 3.51
C GLN A 129 22.72 -6.47 3.07
N VAL A 130 22.20 -6.78 1.91
CA VAL A 130 20.97 -6.21 1.34
C VAL A 130 20.06 -7.35 0.88
N LEU A 131 18.77 -7.07 0.73
CA LEU A 131 17.84 -8.02 0.10
C LEU A 131 17.52 -7.56 -1.31
N LEU A 132 17.72 -8.44 -2.27
CA LEU A 132 17.28 -8.24 -3.65
C LEU A 132 15.94 -8.91 -3.85
N LEU A 133 14.92 -8.10 -4.13
CA LEU A 133 13.59 -8.52 -4.57
C LEU A 133 13.59 -8.50 -6.10
N GLU A 134 13.18 -9.60 -6.71
CA GLU A 134 13.01 -9.70 -8.17
C GLU A 134 11.67 -10.33 -8.50
N THR A 135 10.97 -9.79 -9.49
CA THR A 135 9.73 -10.35 -10.02
C THR A 135 9.50 -9.96 -11.47
N GLU A 136 8.82 -10.83 -12.20
CA GLU A 136 8.20 -10.45 -13.45
C GLU A 136 7.01 -9.52 -13.19
N LEU A 137 6.60 -8.77 -14.21
CA LEU A 137 5.38 -7.99 -14.15
C LEU A 137 4.22 -8.77 -14.77
N PRO A 138 2.99 -8.69 -14.25
CA PRO A 138 1.82 -9.18 -14.96
C PRO A 138 1.65 -8.41 -16.27
N GLN A 139 1.09 -9.05 -17.28
CA GLN A 139 0.85 -8.43 -18.58
C GLN A 139 0.00 -7.14 -18.44
N THR A 140 -0.98 -7.18 -17.57
CA THR A 140 -1.77 -6.01 -17.17
C THR A 140 -1.96 -5.99 -15.67
N ALA A 141 -1.90 -4.81 -15.07
CA ALA A 141 -2.31 -4.55 -13.69
C ALA A 141 -2.84 -3.13 -13.61
N ARG A 142 -4.00 -2.95 -13.01
CA ARG A 142 -4.54 -1.61 -12.80
C ARG A 142 -3.68 -0.80 -11.83
N TYR A 143 -3.16 -1.48 -10.81
CA TYR A 143 -2.23 -0.88 -9.84
C TYR A 143 -1.35 -1.96 -9.22
N TRP A 144 -0.12 -1.60 -8.91
CA TRP A 144 0.74 -2.42 -8.07
C TRP A 144 1.70 -1.57 -7.25
N ASN A 145 2.14 -2.12 -6.15
CA ASN A 145 3.16 -1.48 -5.33
C ASN A 145 3.88 -2.50 -4.45
N VAL A 146 5.07 -2.11 -4.00
CA VAL A 146 5.80 -2.71 -2.88
C VAL A 146 5.98 -1.67 -1.79
N GLN A 147 5.86 -2.09 -0.52
CA GLN A 147 5.93 -1.22 0.64
C GLN A 147 6.62 -1.91 1.80
N LEU A 148 7.43 -1.17 2.54
CA LEU A 148 8.01 -1.60 3.81
C LEU A 148 7.22 -1.06 5.00
N SER A 149 7.18 -1.86 6.05
CA SER A 149 6.62 -1.51 7.36
C SER A 149 7.61 -1.89 8.46
N ASP A 150 7.51 -1.23 9.60
CA ASP A 150 8.25 -1.63 10.80
C ASP A 150 7.65 -2.89 11.46
N MET A 151 8.24 -3.34 12.55
CA MET A 151 7.78 -4.51 13.30
C MET A 151 6.51 -4.27 14.13
N LEU A 152 5.94 -3.08 14.07
CA LEU A 152 4.61 -2.73 14.57
C LEU A 152 3.58 -2.58 13.45
N TRP A 153 3.99 -2.95 12.21
CA TRP A 153 3.20 -2.83 10.99
C TRP A 153 2.84 -1.39 10.60
N ASN A 154 3.58 -0.40 11.11
CA ASN A 154 3.47 0.96 10.62
C ASN A 154 4.27 1.11 9.32
N SER A 155 3.70 1.81 8.34
CA SER A 155 4.46 2.17 7.14
C SER A 155 5.70 2.98 7.51
N VAL A 156 6.87 2.52 7.06
CA VAL A 156 8.08 3.32 7.16
C VAL A 156 7.86 4.65 6.44
N ASP A 157 8.29 5.76 7.02
CA ASP A 157 8.08 7.14 6.57
C ASP A 157 8.06 7.31 5.03
N TRP A 158 6.97 6.90 4.41
CA TRP A 158 6.80 6.84 2.96
C TRP A 158 6.76 8.21 2.29
N MET A 159 6.59 9.28 3.06
CA MET A 159 6.57 10.65 2.56
C MET A 159 7.97 11.19 2.32
N ASN A 160 8.87 10.98 3.27
CA ASN A 160 10.23 11.53 3.24
C ASN A 160 11.28 10.54 2.76
N ARG A 161 10.93 9.23 2.71
CA ARG A 161 11.82 8.12 2.33
C ARG A 161 11.23 7.33 1.18
N GLN A 162 12.07 6.70 0.38
CA GLN A 162 11.63 5.76 -0.66
C GLN A 162 11.40 4.36 -0.06
N SER A 163 10.54 4.27 0.95
CA SER A 163 10.16 3.01 1.61
C SER A 163 9.03 2.26 0.89
N SER A 164 8.55 2.82 -0.20
CA SER A 164 7.57 2.20 -1.09
C SER A 164 7.77 2.67 -2.52
N LEU A 165 7.42 1.81 -3.47
CA LEU A 165 7.38 2.11 -4.89
C LEU A 165 6.07 1.55 -5.48
N ASN A 166 5.46 2.30 -6.37
CA ASN A 166 4.38 1.82 -7.23
C ASN A 166 4.84 1.72 -8.69
N GLY A 167 4.00 1.18 -9.57
CA GLY A 167 4.36 0.98 -10.97
C GLY A 167 4.70 2.24 -11.75
N GLY A 168 4.22 3.42 -11.31
CA GLY A 168 4.58 4.71 -11.92
C GLY A 168 5.89 5.30 -11.40
N GLN A 169 6.41 4.77 -10.29
CA GLN A 169 7.65 5.23 -9.64
C GLN A 169 8.81 4.28 -9.87
N ALA A 170 8.50 3.02 -10.14
CA ALA A 170 9.48 1.96 -10.27
C ALA A 170 10.25 2.07 -11.59
N TYR A 171 11.55 1.84 -11.54
CA TYR A 171 12.37 1.54 -12.71
C TYR A 171 12.19 0.06 -13.07
N ILE A 172 11.96 -0.23 -14.35
CA ILE A 172 11.89 -1.59 -14.87
C ILE A 172 13.12 -1.83 -15.71
N ASP A 173 13.83 -2.91 -15.43
CA ASP A 173 15.04 -3.28 -16.15
C ASP A 173 14.74 -3.64 -17.61
N ALA A 174 15.73 -3.60 -18.48
CA ALA A 174 15.57 -3.86 -19.93
C ALA A 174 15.04 -5.25 -20.26
N ASP A 175 15.19 -6.21 -19.33
CA ASP A 175 14.62 -7.56 -19.45
C ASP A 175 13.13 -7.64 -19.05
N GLY A 176 12.51 -6.51 -18.72
CA GLY A 176 11.11 -6.41 -18.32
C GLY A 176 10.81 -6.77 -16.87
N LYS A 177 11.82 -7.05 -16.06
CA LYS A 177 11.64 -7.38 -14.65
C LYS A 177 11.72 -6.16 -13.74
N PHE A 178 10.99 -6.24 -12.65
CA PHE A 178 11.13 -5.31 -11.54
C PHE A 178 12.12 -5.89 -10.52
N ARG A 179 13.17 -5.12 -10.23
CA ARG A 179 14.12 -5.42 -9.15
C ARG A 179 14.16 -4.27 -8.17
N ALA A 180 14.11 -4.59 -6.89
CA ALA A 180 14.26 -3.61 -5.82
C ALA A 180 15.25 -4.11 -4.77
N VAL A 181 15.98 -3.17 -4.18
CA VAL A 181 16.99 -3.45 -3.15
C VAL A 181 16.51 -2.89 -1.83
N ILE A 182 16.29 -3.76 -0.84
CA ILE A 182 15.98 -3.38 0.53
C ILE A 182 17.30 -3.26 1.28
N ALA A 183 17.61 -2.07 1.76
CA ALA A 183 18.88 -1.78 2.41
C ALA A 183 18.76 -0.67 3.45
N LEU A 184 19.65 -0.70 4.47
CA LEU A 184 19.75 0.34 5.49
C LEU A 184 20.22 1.66 4.91
N ASP A 185 21.27 1.59 4.05
CA ASP A 185 21.87 2.73 3.39
C ASP A 185 21.58 2.69 1.88
N ASP A 186 21.62 3.85 1.22
CA ASP A 186 21.37 3.95 -0.22
C ASP A 186 22.45 3.21 -1.02
N PRO A 187 22.12 2.11 -1.70
CA PRO A 187 23.07 1.35 -2.49
C PRO A 187 23.33 1.95 -3.89
N GLY A 188 22.83 3.13 -4.19
CA GLY A 188 23.03 3.82 -5.46
C GLY A 188 22.24 3.23 -6.64
N VAL A 189 21.10 2.59 -6.39
CA VAL A 189 20.24 1.99 -7.45
C VAL A 189 18.87 2.65 -7.51
N PRO A 190 18.16 2.61 -8.67
CA PRO A 190 16.86 3.29 -8.82
C PRO A 190 15.83 2.85 -7.79
N ASN A 191 15.63 1.55 -7.66
CA ASN A 191 14.61 0.95 -6.81
C ASN A 191 15.15 0.56 -5.43
N TRP A 192 15.82 1.48 -4.75
CA TRP A 192 16.14 1.29 -3.34
C TRP A 192 14.86 1.41 -2.50
N LEU A 193 14.59 0.43 -1.67
CA LEU A 193 13.57 0.47 -0.63
C LEU A 193 14.25 0.78 0.70
N ASP A 194 14.12 2.03 1.11
CA ASP A 194 14.71 2.58 2.33
C ASP A 194 13.97 2.04 3.56
N THR A 195 14.69 1.32 4.41
CA THR A 195 14.13 0.70 5.63
C THR A 195 13.92 1.72 6.75
N GLY A 196 14.35 2.98 6.58
CA GLY A 196 14.28 4.00 7.61
C GLY A 196 15.18 3.72 8.81
N GLY A 197 16.24 2.94 8.62
CA GLY A 197 17.15 2.50 9.67
C GLY A 197 16.73 1.24 10.42
N ASN A 198 15.62 0.60 9.99
CA ASN A 198 15.18 -0.66 10.59
C ASN A 198 15.93 -1.84 9.97
N SER A 199 16.62 -2.64 10.78
CA SER A 199 17.24 -3.89 10.34
C SER A 199 16.22 -5.03 10.19
N GLU A 200 15.04 -4.90 10.78
CA GLU A 200 13.92 -5.83 10.68
C GLU A 200 12.62 -5.06 10.36
N GLY A 201 11.73 -5.70 9.60
CA GLY A 201 10.43 -5.15 9.28
C GLY A 201 9.60 -6.09 8.45
N ALA A 202 8.51 -5.58 7.88
CA ALA A 202 7.64 -6.33 7.00
C ALA A 202 7.67 -5.77 5.57
N ILE A 203 7.47 -6.67 4.62
CA ILE A 203 7.36 -6.37 3.19
C ILE A 203 5.94 -6.74 2.76
N MET A 204 5.33 -5.86 1.97
CA MET A 204 4.09 -6.15 1.29
C MET A 204 4.18 -5.71 -0.17
N LEU A 205 4.04 -6.66 -1.09
CA LEU A 205 3.83 -6.40 -2.51
C LEU A 205 2.40 -6.76 -2.88
N ARG A 206 1.79 -6.03 -3.77
CA ARG A 206 0.44 -6.31 -4.25
C ARG A 206 0.27 -6.02 -5.73
N TRP A 207 -0.48 -6.91 -6.39
CA TRP A 207 -0.99 -6.75 -7.74
C TRP A 207 -2.50 -6.57 -7.65
N THR A 208 -3.04 -5.46 -8.15
CA THR A 208 -4.46 -5.13 -8.08
C THR A 208 -5.06 -5.19 -9.47
N GLU A 209 -6.15 -5.93 -9.63
CA GLU A 209 -6.83 -6.16 -10.91
C GLU A 209 -5.82 -6.52 -12.00
N ALA A 210 -5.00 -7.53 -11.70
CA ALA A 210 -3.93 -7.97 -12.57
C ALA A 210 -4.29 -9.25 -13.33
N SER A 211 -3.73 -9.40 -14.53
CA SER A 211 -3.91 -10.59 -15.39
C SER A 211 -3.28 -11.86 -14.79
N SER A 212 -2.32 -11.69 -13.88
CA SER A 212 -1.65 -12.77 -13.14
C SER A 212 -1.01 -12.21 -11.87
N GLY A 213 -0.59 -13.10 -10.98
CA GLY A 213 0.17 -12.76 -9.77
C GLY A 213 1.57 -13.38 -9.80
N PRO A 214 2.54 -12.81 -10.54
CA PRO A 214 3.91 -13.33 -10.50
C PRO A 214 4.45 -13.34 -9.08
N THR A 215 5.03 -14.48 -8.67
CA THR A 215 5.58 -14.64 -7.32
C THR A 215 6.95 -13.97 -7.24
N PRO A 216 7.13 -12.97 -6.37
CA PRO A 216 8.42 -12.34 -6.18
C PRO A 216 9.42 -13.31 -5.51
N SER A 217 10.67 -13.28 -5.95
CA SER A 217 11.78 -13.87 -5.22
C SER A 217 12.43 -12.83 -4.31
N LEU A 218 12.95 -13.27 -3.17
CA LEU A 218 13.68 -12.45 -2.22
C LEU A 218 14.94 -13.19 -1.78
N ARG A 219 16.11 -12.58 -1.95
CA ARG A 219 17.39 -13.20 -1.59
C ARG A 219 18.35 -12.23 -0.96
N SER A 220 19.12 -12.70 0.02
CA SER A 220 20.22 -11.93 0.62
C SER A 220 21.40 -11.89 -0.34
N VAL A 221 22.04 -10.73 -0.42
CA VAL A 221 23.21 -10.45 -1.25
C VAL A 221 24.17 -9.58 -0.43
N ASP A 222 25.46 -9.85 -0.52
CA ASP A 222 26.44 -8.94 0.05
C ASP A 222 26.44 -7.60 -0.70
N LEU A 223 26.46 -6.50 0.03
CA LEU A 223 26.39 -5.16 -0.55
C LEU A 223 27.52 -4.94 -1.60
N THR A 224 28.69 -5.50 -1.34
CA THR A 224 29.85 -5.41 -2.26
C THR A 224 29.64 -6.16 -3.57
N GLU A 225 28.78 -7.16 -3.58
CA GLU A 225 28.46 -7.96 -4.75
C GLU A 225 27.18 -7.52 -5.47
N LEU A 226 26.41 -6.63 -4.85
CA LEU A 226 25.10 -6.19 -5.36
C LEU A 226 25.15 -5.80 -6.84
N ARG A 227 26.14 -5.02 -7.25
CA ARG A 227 26.23 -4.53 -8.63
C ARG A 227 26.37 -5.65 -9.66
N SER A 228 27.04 -6.71 -9.33
CA SER A 228 27.20 -7.89 -10.19
C SER A 228 25.92 -8.74 -10.29
N GLN A 229 24.98 -8.53 -9.36
CA GLN A 229 23.68 -9.22 -9.31
C GLN A 229 22.57 -8.49 -10.04
N LEU A 230 22.83 -7.27 -10.50
CA LEU A 230 21.90 -6.44 -11.27
C LEU A 230 22.28 -6.45 -12.76
N PRO A 231 21.34 -6.21 -13.68
CA PRO A 231 21.64 -6.01 -15.08
C PRO A 231 22.72 -4.94 -15.27
N PRO A 232 23.65 -5.11 -16.25
CA PRO A 232 24.75 -4.16 -16.46
C PRO A 232 24.26 -2.75 -16.78
N ASP A 233 23.10 -2.62 -17.38
CA ASP A 233 22.43 -1.37 -17.78
C ASP A 233 21.57 -0.74 -16.70
N THR A 234 21.40 -1.39 -15.52
CA THR A 234 20.72 -0.78 -14.38
C THR A 234 21.42 0.55 -14.01
N PRO A 235 20.71 1.71 -14.05
CA PRO A 235 21.33 2.99 -13.81
C PRO A 235 21.94 3.12 -12.41
N GLU A 236 23.00 3.90 -12.32
CA GLU A 236 23.52 4.37 -11.04
C GLU A 236 22.76 5.63 -10.58
N VAL A 237 22.39 5.68 -9.31
CA VAL A 237 21.75 6.84 -8.69
C VAL A 237 22.73 7.48 -7.71
N ARG A 238 23.25 8.65 -8.09
CA ARG A 238 24.16 9.42 -7.23
C ARG A 238 23.37 10.14 -6.12
N PRO A 239 24.02 10.52 -5.00
CA PRO A 239 23.37 11.17 -3.86
C PRO A 239 22.54 12.41 -4.23
N GLU A 240 23.03 13.24 -5.17
CA GLU A 240 22.31 14.45 -5.61
C GLU A 240 21.01 14.10 -6.36
N MET A 241 21.05 13.04 -7.17
CA MET A 241 19.87 12.52 -7.88
C MET A 241 18.85 11.98 -6.88
N ARG A 242 19.32 11.21 -5.89
CA ARG A 242 18.44 10.70 -4.82
C ARG A 242 17.80 11.84 -4.05
N GLN A 243 18.53 12.86 -3.69
CA GLN A 243 18.00 14.05 -3.01
C GLN A 243 16.94 14.77 -3.86
N ALA A 244 17.14 14.84 -5.17
CA ALA A 244 16.15 15.41 -6.08
C ALA A 244 14.87 14.55 -6.15
N GLN A 245 14.99 13.23 -6.25
CA GLN A 245 13.87 12.29 -6.23
C GLN A 245 13.06 12.40 -4.93
N LEU A 246 13.73 12.45 -3.78
CA LEU A 246 13.07 12.61 -2.48
C LEU A 246 12.40 13.98 -2.33
N ARG A 247 12.96 15.06 -2.87
CA ARG A 247 12.27 16.35 -2.91
C ARG A 247 11.02 16.30 -3.77
N THR A 248 11.07 15.67 -4.94
CA THR A 248 9.91 15.49 -5.82
C THR A 248 8.83 14.66 -5.13
N ARG A 249 9.22 13.56 -4.48
CA ARG A 249 8.31 12.72 -3.70
C ARG A 249 7.57 13.51 -2.61
N ARG A 250 8.30 14.27 -1.79
CA ARG A 250 7.70 15.11 -0.73
C ARG A 250 6.73 16.16 -1.27
N ARG A 251 7.09 16.83 -2.36
CA ARG A 251 6.21 17.80 -3.03
C ARG A 251 4.93 17.12 -3.52
N ALA A 252 5.06 16.00 -4.20
CA ALA A 252 3.95 15.23 -4.72
C ALA A 252 2.96 14.83 -3.61
N VAL A 253 3.47 14.37 -2.47
CA VAL A 253 2.63 14.03 -1.31
C VAL A 253 1.91 15.26 -0.74
N GLN A 254 2.57 16.42 -0.70
CA GLN A 254 1.96 17.66 -0.19
C GLN A 254 0.83 18.16 -1.09
N TYR A 255 0.91 17.91 -2.39
CA TYR A 255 -0.14 18.29 -3.34
C TYR A 255 -1.33 17.33 -3.34
N ARG A 256 -1.17 16.13 -2.81
CA ARG A 256 -2.29 15.18 -2.71
C ARG A 256 -3.34 15.71 -1.75
N ARG A 257 -4.60 15.63 -2.19
CA ARG A 257 -5.73 15.94 -1.31
C ARG A 257 -5.90 14.80 -0.31
N ARG A 258 -6.01 15.15 0.94
CA ARG A 258 -6.21 14.19 2.03
C ARG A 258 -7.62 14.21 2.60
N TRP A 259 -8.41 15.25 2.24
CA TRP A 259 -9.81 15.49 2.66
C TRP A 259 -10.58 16.25 1.60
#